data_dd57719f6436d5081e49be7f1b11f731
#
_entry.id   dd57719f6436d5081e49be7f1b11f731
#
_cell.length_a   1.000
_cell.length_b   1.000
_cell.length_c   1.000
_cell.angle_alpha   90.00
_cell.angle_beta   90.00
_cell.angle_gamma   90.00
#
_symmetry.space_group_name_H-M   'P 1'
#
loop_
_entity.id
_entity.type
_entity.pdbx_description
1 polymer ?
#
loop_
_entity_poly.entity_id
_entity_poly.type
_entity_poly.pdbx_seq_one_letter_code
_entity_poly.pdbx_strand_id
1 'polypeptide(L)'
;MRIRGAKDSYNLILSKMNGKRLGIIPCSIIESMQKGVKTVSEFTFSVNKYYGENNEINPLYDELKTERFIYLDEDECYVIKNISEENEKKKTVTAYSREKKLFKNIAEFEDITLTLKTPYADIEGCFSLDELLYDATGWHVGYVSPKVLYKSKETILDNVTGEIIVELTKEEKLRYQESVSSNWYDFINDDISEQFECFPVFNSYDKTVDLYDNEELGNDPNLILSYDNYLKSMEKEDDTEDITTVLTLSGNDDLTISEVNPSGDTYVENFSYFIENEEMSTELINALNKYYQMVNVRAVTWNQLRTEKEEKTATLTQKKNRLLIVYAQMKSIEFTMKQTTDEKFNAQQQERLVKLNDEKVLLEKEVTELDENIRNIDASIENINKLCKKKYATDENGVLIFTESLLNELKDFIYQDTYSNDSITDGLTLMRIGKKQLKESCYPTKTWTIDSVNFVEKLIDNGFRQHWNGELGLGDMIVLKGETTIEVVYLINYTQNFKDKTIELQLSNKKDESTFSLSIGERLTQGKEAYEIAKKSRSTINRVNKNRVGLNYDKINKKIL
;
A
#
# COMPACT_ATOMS: atom_id res chain seq x y z
N MET A 1 -2.27 -1.18 19.83
CA MET A 1 -1.35 -1.61 20.91
C MET A 1 -1.11 -0.44 21.84
N ARG A 2 -1.51 -0.53 23.11
CA ARG A 2 -1.41 0.59 24.06
C ARG A 2 -0.26 0.36 25.04
N ILE A 3 0.39 1.44 25.48
CA ILE A 3 1.37 1.38 26.56
C ILE A 3 0.63 0.98 27.83
N ARG A 4 1.15 -0.02 28.53
CA ARG A 4 0.54 -0.47 29.77
C ARG A 4 0.86 0.51 30.89
N GLY A 5 -0.17 1.02 31.55
CA GLY A 5 -0.02 1.76 32.79
C GLY A 5 0.57 0.89 33.92
N ALA A 6 1.07 1.53 34.96
CA ALA A 6 1.56 0.78 36.13
C ALA A 6 0.44 -0.06 36.75
N LYS A 7 0.67 -1.35 36.78
CA LYS A 7 0.00 -2.24 37.71
C LYS A 7 1.02 -2.64 38.79
N ASP A 8 0.60 -2.74 40.01
CA ASP A 8 1.46 -3.21 41.14
C ASP A 8 2.02 -4.62 40.89
N SER A 9 1.35 -5.40 40.04
CA SER A 9 1.85 -6.70 39.55
C SER A 9 1.16 -7.12 38.26
N TYR A 10 1.94 -7.65 37.32
CA TYR A 10 1.46 -8.35 36.15
C TYR A 10 1.46 -9.86 36.39
N ASN A 11 0.43 -10.55 35.93
CA ASN A 11 0.39 -12.01 36.03
C ASN A 11 1.09 -12.61 34.80
N LEU A 12 2.22 -13.29 35.03
CA LEU A 12 2.90 -14.08 34.03
C LEU A 12 2.46 -15.54 34.13
N ILE A 13 1.68 -16.00 33.15
CA ILE A 13 1.18 -17.38 33.11
C ILE A 13 2.04 -18.17 32.13
N LEU A 14 2.77 -19.17 32.69
CA LEU A 14 3.57 -20.10 31.89
C LEU A 14 2.68 -21.17 31.26
N SER A 15 2.91 -21.47 29.98
CA SER A 15 2.20 -22.52 29.25
C SER A 15 3.16 -23.31 28.36
N LYS A 16 2.81 -24.57 28.11
CA LYS A 16 3.47 -25.39 27.10
C LYS A 16 3.06 -24.94 25.68
N MET A 17 3.82 -25.33 24.66
CA MET A 17 3.51 -25.02 23.26
C MET A 17 2.12 -25.50 22.80
N ASN A 18 1.61 -26.58 23.39
CA ASN A 18 0.27 -27.12 23.09
C ASN A 18 -0.87 -26.34 23.80
N GLY A 19 -0.59 -25.21 24.43
CA GLY A 19 -1.56 -24.39 25.13
C GLY A 19 -1.88 -24.84 26.56
N LYS A 20 -1.30 -25.96 27.05
CA LYS A 20 -1.52 -26.41 28.43
C LYS A 20 -0.87 -25.45 29.43
N ARG A 21 -1.69 -24.70 30.18
CA ARG A 21 -1.24 -23.78 31.23
C ARG A 21 -0.57 -24.57 32.37
N LEU A 22 0.57 -24.08 32.84
CA LEU A 22 1.35 -24.65 33.94
C LEU A 22 1.09 -23.90 35.26
N GLY A 23 0.79 -22.60 35.16
CA GLY A 23 0.45 -21.76 36.33
C GLY A 23 1.01 -20.34 36.20
N ILE A 24 0.71 -19.52 37.20
CA ILE A 24 1.26 -18.16 37.35
C ILE A 24 2.65 -18.29 37.95
N ILE A 25 3.62 -17.58 37.39
CA ILE A 25 5.01 -17.56 37.87
C ILE A 25 5.07 -16.69 39.15
N PRO A 26 5.37 -17.26 40.33
CA PRO A 26 5.45 -16.47 41.54
C PRO A 26 6.62 -15.48 41.53
N CYS A 27 6.41 -14.27 42.05
CA CYS A 27 7.44 -13.24 42.25
C CYS A 27 8.32 -12.97 41.01
N SER A 28 7.72 -13.01 39.82
CA SER A 28 8.39 -12.59 38.60
C SER A 28 8.56 -11.06 38.59
N ILE A 29 9.72 -10.59 38.10
CA ILE A 29 10.03 -9.18 38.00
C ILE A 29 10.14 -8.84 36.52
N ILE A 30 9.26 -7.98 36.02
CA ILE A 30 9.35 -7.46 34.65
C ILE A 30 10.51 -6.46 34.64
N GLU A 31 11.44 -6.65 33.71
CA GLU A 31 12.58 -5.77 33.56
C GLU A 31 12.33 -4.74 32.43
N SER A 32 11.94 -5.19 31.25
CA SER A 32 11.68 -4.29 30.12
C SER A 32 10.63 -4.84 29.15
N MET A 33 10.00 -3.94 28.42
CA MET A 33 9.09 -4.23 27.30
C MET A 33 9.35 -3.24 26.18
N GLN A 34 9.60 -3.76 24.98
CA GLN A 34 9.75 -2.98 23.78
C GLN A 34 8.65 -3.34 22.79
N LYS A 35 8.01 -2.33 22.22
CA LYS A 35 7.03 -2.49 21.14
C LYS A 35 7.23 -1.42 20.09
N GLY A 36 7.05 -1.79 18.84
CA GLY A 36 7.18 -0.88 17.72
C GLY A 36 6.20 -1.23 16.60
N VAL A 37 6.06 -0.29 15.70
CA VAL A 37 5.28 -0.41 14.48
C VAL A 37 5.96 -1.43 13.58
N LYS A 38 5.19 -2.39 13.04
CA LYS A 38 5.71 -3.48 12.18
C LYS A 38 6.92 -4.25 12.76
N THR A 39 7.10 -4.21 14.05
CA THR A 39 8.17 -4.95 14.74
C THR A 39 7.60 -5.96 15.72
N VAL A 40 8.34 -7.05 15.92
CA VAL A 40 7.97 -8.05 16.93
C VAL A 40 8.25 -7.49 18.31
N SER A 41 7.25 -7.50 19.19
CA SER A 41 7.42 -7.03 20.57
C SER A 41 8.40 -7.91 21.34
N GLU A 42 9.25 -7.29 22.14
CA GLU A 42 10.18 -7.97 23.05
C GLU A 42 9.78 -7.73 24.51
N PHE A 43 9.90 -8.76 25.30
CA PHE A 43 9.54 -8.74 26.70
C PHE A 43 10.60 -9.47 27.53
N THR A 44 11.20 -8.79 28.50
CA THR A 44 12.21 -9.35 29.40
C THR A 44 11.75 -9.33 30.83
N PHE A 45 11.87 -10.47 31.50
CA PHE A 45 11.55 -10.63 32.91
C PHE A 45 12.55 -11.54 33.62
N SER A 46 12.64 -11.42 34.93
CA SER A 46 13.47 -12.31 35.75
C SER A 46 12.69 -13.05 36.80
N VAL A 47 13.20 -14.21 37.15
CA VAL A 47 12.58 -15.12 38.12
C VAL A 47 13.67 -15.70 39.04
N ASN A 48 13.49 -15.56 40.33
CA ASN A 48 14.35 -16.20 41.32
C ASN A 48 13.92 -17.64 41.59
N LYS A 49 14.90 -18.52 41.83
CA LYS A 49 14.66 -19.92 42.23
C LYS A 49 13.98 -20.04 43.57
N TYR A 50 14.29 -19.11 44.46
CA TYR A 50 13.72 -19.07 45.82
C TYR A 50 12.91 -17.78 45.98
N TYR A 51 11.74 -17.87 46.59
CA TYR A 51 10.87 -16.72 46.82
C TYR A 51 10.22 -16.77 48.20
N GLY A 52 9.62 -15.66 48.63
CA GLY A 52 9.00 -15.52 49.91
C GLY A 52 9.97 -15.48 51.09
N GLU A 53 9.44 -15.22 52.30
CA GLU A 53 10.25 -15.11 53.52
C GLU A 53 10.89 -16.44 53.94
N ASN A 54 10.28 -17.56 53.57
CA ASN A 54 10.75 -18.90 53.91
C ASN A 54 11.71 -19.50 52.87
N ASN A 55 12.16 -18.74 51.83
CA ASN A 55 12.98 -19.24 50.74
C ASN A 55 12.37 -20.49 50.04
N GLU A 56 11.10 -20.46 49.77
CA GLU A 56 10.40 -21.54 49.06
C GLU A 56 10.93 -21.68 47.63
N ILE A 57 10.99 -22.90 47.11
CA ILE A 57 11.41 -23.15 45.75
C ILE A 57 10.28 -22.76 44.79
N ASN A 58 10.58 -21.92 43.80
CA ASN A 58 9.62 -21.56 42.76
C ASN A 58 9.27 -22.81 41.94
N PRO A 59 8.03 -23.29 41.97
CA PRO A 59 7.64 -24.53 41.31
C PRO A 59 7.73 -24.48 39.78
N LEU A 60 7.77 -23.28 39.21
CA LEU A 60 7.85 -23.10 37.77
C LEU A 60 9.28 -22.72 37.28
N TYR A 61 10.26 -22.59 38.19
CA TYR A 61 11.62 -22.21 37.83
C TYR A 61 12.25 -23.16 36.80
N ASP A 62 12.18 -24.48 37.03
CA ASP A 62 12.72 -25.50 36.12
C ASP A 62 11.82 -25.74 34.91
N GLU A 63 10.58 -25.26 34.96
CA GLU A 63 9.64 -25.29 33.85
C GLU A 63 9.81 -24.11 32.89
N LEU A 64 10.64 -23.11 33.21
CA LEU A 64 11.03 -22.06 32.26
C LEU A 64 11.98 -22.66 31.25
N LYS A 65 11.49 -22.85 30.01
CA LYS A 65 12.22 -23.44 28.86
C LYS A 65 11.92 -22.65 27.60
N THR A 66 12.87 -22.65 26.69
CA THR A 66 12.68 -22.04 25.36
C THR A 66 11.50 -22.67 24.61
N GLU A 67 10.90 -21.92 23.70
CA GLU A 67 9.71 -22.27 22.92
C GLU A 67 8.41 -22.42 23.73
N ARG A 68 8.41 -22.21 25.04
CA ARG A 68 7.19 -22.12 25.82
C ARG A 68 6.53 -20.76 25.70
N PHE A 69 5.22 -20.72 26.00
CA PHE A 69 4.45 -19.49 25.98
C PHE A 69 4.37 -18.84 27.35
N ILE A 70 4.47 -17.50 27.35
CA ILE A 70 4.15 -16.64 28.47
C ILE A 70 2.94 -15.80 28.09
N TYR A 71 1.87 -15.89 28.87
CA TYR A 71 0.74 -14.97 28.73
C TYR A 71 0.90 -13.86 29.78
N LEU A 72 0.77 -12.63 29.31
CA LEU A 72 0.82 -11.43 30.13
C LEU A 72 -0.63 -10.97 30.35
N ASP A 73 -1.13 -11.08 31.59
CA ASP A 73 -2.50 -10.69 31.99
C ASP A 73 -3.63 -11.26 31.08
N GLU A 74 -3.39 -12.37 30.40
CA GLU A 74 -4.34 -13.03 29.48
C GLU A 74 -4.74 -12.20 28.22
N ASP A 75 -4.02 -11.16 27.88
CA ASP A 75 -4.29 -10.34 26.69
C ASP A 75 -3.12 -10.27 25.70
N GLU A 76 -1.93 -10.74 26.10
CA GLU A 76 -0.78 -10.85 25.20
C GLU A 76 -0.09 -12.22 25.39
N CYS A 77 0.47 -12.76 24.30
CA CYS A 77 1.16 -14.04 24.30
C CYS A 77 2.57 -13.89 23.70
N TYR A 78 3.56 -14.31 24.47
CA TYR A 78 4.97 -14.27 24.10
C TYR A 78 5.55 -15.68 24.03
N VAL A 79 6.57 -15.87 23.19
CA VAL A 79 7.35 -17.11 23.05
C VAL A 79 8.71 -16.91 23.68
N ILE A 80 9.09 -17.73 24.62
CA ILE A 80 10.43 -17.69 25.25
C ILE A 80 11.47 -18.10 24.20
N LYS A 81 12.42 -17.23 23.92
CA LYS A 81 13.53 -17.50 22.99
C LYS A 81 14.87 -17.62 23.68
N ASN A 82 15.15 -16.79 24.68
CA ASN A 82 16.41 -16.80 25.40
C ASN A 82 16.19 -16.91 26.90
N ILE A 83 17.03 -17.69 27.54
CA ILE A 83 17.07 -17.84 28.99
C ILE A 83 18.53 -17.77 29.41
N SER A 84 18.86 -16.82 30.25
CA SER A 84 20.16 -16.68 30.90
C SER A 84 19.98 -17.07 32.38
N GLU A 85 20.86 -17.89 32.94
CA GLU A 85 20.79 -18.35 34.30
C GLU A 85 22.04 -17.94 35.06
N GLU A 86 21.85 -17.19 36.14
CA GLU A 86 22.92 -16.72 37.00
C GLU A 86 23.01 -17.56 38.28
N ASN A 87 24.20 -18.18 38.47
CA ASN A 87 24.52 -18.98 39.66
C ASN A 87 23.46 -20.04 40.07
N GLU A 88 22.70 -20.55 39.11
CA GLU A 88 21.56 -21.47 39.31
C GLU A 88 20.48 -20.94 40.29
N LYS A 89 20.43 -19.59 40.49
CA LYS A 89 19.52 -18.93 41.42
C LYS A 89 18.56 -17.96 40.79
N LYS A 90 18.92 -17.37 39.66
CA LYS A 90 18.10 -16.39 38.94
C LYS A 90 18.11 -16.70 37.45
N LYS A 91 16.94 -16.75 36.86
CA LYS A 91 16.77 -16.78 35.40
C LYS A 91 16.30 -15.42 34.89
N THR A 92 16.95 -14.91 33.86
CA THR A 92 16.48 -13.79 33.05
C THR A 92 15.99 -14.36 31.73
N VAL A 93 14.75 -14.07 31.40
CA VAL A 93 14.03 -14.64 30.24
C VAL A 93 13.70 -13.53 29.28
N THR A 94 14.12 -13.69 28.02
CA THR A 94 13.69 -12.83 26.91
C THR A 94 12.69 -13.61 26.05
N ALA A 95 11.52 -13.04 25.87
CA ALA A 95 10.43 -13.58 25.09
C ALA A 95 9.98 -12.57 24.04
N TYR A 96 9.53 -13.06 22.91
CA TYR A 96 9.03 -12.27 21.79
C TYR A 96 7.55 -12.57 21.57
N SER A 97 6.79 -11.58 21.13
CA SER A 97 5.39 -11.78 20.81
C SER A 97 5.20 -12.90 19.77
N ARG A 98 4.04 -13.56 19.84
CA ARG A 98 3.79 -14.86 19.19
C ARG A 98 3.95 -14.84 17.68
N GLU A 99 3.75 -13.71 17.02
CA GLU A 99 4.00 -13.50 15.58
C GLU A 99 5.46 -13.76 15.18
N LYS A 100 6.41 -13.77 16.13
CA LYS A 100 7.80 -14.23 15.88
C LYS A 100 7.87 -15.62 15.27
N LYS A 101 6.85 -16.44 15.47
CA LYS A 101 6.79 -17.78 14.87
C LYS A 101 6.50 -17.73 13.37
N LEU A 102 5.85 -16.70 12.87
CA LEU A 102 5.54 -16.53 11.45
C LEU A 102 6.79 -16.41 10.58
N PHE A 103 7.94 -15.95 11.13
CA PHE A 103 9.24 -15.97 10.45
C PHE A 103 9.74 -17.38 10.08
N LYS A 104 9.16 -18.42 10.67
CA LYS A 104 9.53 -19.82 10.40
C LYS A 104 8.52 -20.54 9.51
N ASN A 105 7.44 -19.88 9.14
CA ASN A 105 6.42 -20.40 8.25
C ASN A 105 6.58 -19.70 6.90
N ILE A 106 6.75 -20.48 5.83
CA ILE A 106 6.98 -19.97 4.48
C ILE A 106 5.64 -19.73 3.80
N ALA A 107 5.48 -18.55 3.20
CA ALA A 107 4.46 -18.22 2.23
C ALA A 107 5.05 -18.44 0.83
N GLU A 108 4.52 -19.40 0.08
CA GLU A 108 5.00 -19.73 -1.25
C GLU A 108 3.79 -19.93 -2.18
N PHE A 109 3.65 -19.03 -3.15
CA PHE A 109 2.52 -19.04 -4.08
C PHE A 109 3.01 -18.62 -5.47
N GLU A 110 2.37 -19.16 -6.51
CA GLU A 110 2.60 -18.80 -7.91
C GLU A 110 1.25 -18.57 -8.61
N ASP A 111 1.14 -17.50 -9.38
CA ASP A 111 -0.01 -17.20 -10.27
C ASP A 111 -1.38 -17.24 -9.56
N ILE A 112 -1.50 -16.62 -8.37
CA ILE A 112 -2.76 -16.55 -7.64
C ILE A 112 -3.34 -15.13 -7.63
N THR A 113 -4.66 -15.06 -7.50
CA THR A 113 -5.37 -13.81 -7.18
C THR A 113 -5.76 -13.82 -5.71
N LEU A 114 -5.49 -12.73 -4.99
CA LEU A 114 -5.69 -12.64 -3.55
C LEU A 114 -6.77 -11.61 -3.20
N THR A 115 -7.67 -12.01 -2.31
CA THR A 115 -8.55 -11.15 -1.52
C THR A 115 -8.14 -11.19 -0.06
N LEU A 116 -8.71 -10.33 0.80
CA LEU A 116 -8.38 -10.35 2.23
C LEU A 116 -9.24 -11.32 3.04
N LYS A 117 -10.56 -11.36 2.76
CA LYS A 117 -11.52 -12.13 3.57
C LYS A 117 -12.24 -13.21 2.80
N THR A 118 -12.76 -12.91 1.62
CA THR A 118 -13.66 -13.80 0.90
C THR A 118 -13.20 -13.98 -0.54
N PRO A 119 -12.83 -15.21 -0.96
CA PRO A 119 -12.42 -15.45 -2.34
C PRO A 119 -13.62 -15.32 -3.29
N TYR A 120 -13.39 -14.88 -4.53
CA TYR A 120 -14.40 -14.87 -5.58
C TYR A 120 -14.48 -16.25 -6.23
N ALA A 121 -15.67 -16.88 -6.13
CA ALA A 121 -15.89 -18.22 -6.64
C ALA A 121 -15.89 -18.35 -8.18
N ASP A 122 -16.08 -17.25 -8.88
CA ASP A 122 -16.10 -17.15 -10.35
C ASP A 122 -14.70 -16.83 -10.95
N ILE A 123 -13.70 -16.62 -10.11
CA ILE A 123 -12.31 -16.36 -10.53
C ILE A 123 -11.46 -17.58 -10.19
N GLU A 124 -10.95 -18.26 -11.21
CA GLU A 124 -10.03 -19.39 -11.04
C GLU A 124 -8.71 -18.92 -10.41
N GLY A 125 -8.22 -19.65 -9.40
CA GLY A 125 -7.00 -19.29 -8.66
C GLY A 125 -7.17 -18.13 -7.68
N CYS A 126 -8.41 -17.77 -7.30
CA CYS A 126 -8.69 -16.76 -6.29
C CYS A 126 -8.75 -17.40 -4.90
N PHE A 127 -7.94 -16.86 -3.99
CA PHE A 127 -7.87 -17.29 -2.58
C PHE A 127 -8.06 -16.07 -1.67
N SER A 128 -8.48 -16.32 -0.41
CA SER A 128 -8.44 -15.29 0.61
C SER A 128 -7.16 -15.40 1.46
N LEU A 129 -6.64 -14.25 1.87
CA LEU A 129 -5.52 -14.21 2.82
C LEU A 129 -5.86 -14.93 4.12
N ASP A 130 -7.10 -14.80 4.61
CA ASP A 130 -7.57 -15.45 5.83
C ASP A 130 -7.46 -16.97 5.76
N GLU A 131 -7.94 -17.58 4.67
CA GLU A 131 -7.85 -19.04 4.47
C GLU A 131 -6.40 -19.52 4.36
N LEU A 132 -5.60 -18.88 3.52
CA LEU A 132 -4.21 -19.27 3.31
C LEU A 132 -3.37 -19.12 4.60
N LEU A 133 -3.57 -18.03 5.33
CA LEU A 133 -2.87 -17.78 6.59
C LEU A 133 -3.28 -18.78 7.67
N TYR A 134 -4.59 -19.08 7.76
CA TYR A 134 -5.09 -20.04 8.74
C TYR A 134 -4.57 -21.45 8.46
N ASP A 135 -4.63 -21.91 7.22
CA ASP A 135 -4.19 -23.24 6.85
C ASP A 135 -2.70 -23.45 7.09
N ALA A 136 -1.88 -22.43 6.82
CA ALA A 136 -0.44 -22.51 7.00
C ALA A 136 0.02 -22.35 8.44
N THR A 137 -0.65 -21.52 9.25
CA THR A 137 -0.11 -21.03 10.53
C THR A 137 -1.08 -21.12 11.70
N GLY A 138 -2.38 -21.24 11.42
CA GLY A 138 -3.46 -21.14 12.39
C GLY A 138 -3.70 -19.71 12.89
N TRP A 139 -3.27 -18.69 12.14
CA TRP A 139 -3.63 -17.29 12.35
C TRP A 139 -4.78 -16.91 11.41
N HIS A 140 -5.56 -15.93 11.83
CA HIS A 140 -6.67 -15.37 11.05
C HIS A 140 -6.45 -13.91 10.70
N VAL A 141 -7.04 -13.46 9.62
CA VAL A 141 -7.23 -12.04 9.38
C VAL A 141 -8.38 -11.56 10.27
N GLY A 142 -8.07 -10.67 11.22
CA GLY A 142 -9.03 -10.10 12.18
C GLY A 142 -9.88 -8.97 11.57
N TYR A 143 -9.82 -7.78 12.16
CA TYR A 143 -10.46 -6.59 11.61
C TYR A 143 -9.78 -6.16 10.31
N VAL A 144 -10.58 -5.71 9.34
CA VAL A 144 -10.08 -5.08 8.12
C VAL A 144 -10.84 -3.77 7.92
N SER A 145 -10.11 -2.66 7.82
CA SER A 145 -10.70 -1.36 7.50
C SER A 145 -11.49 -1.42 6.19
N PRO A 146 -12.68 -0.82 6.11
CA PRO A 146 -13.47 -0.77 4.87
C PRO A 146 -12.71 -0.18 3.68
N LYS A 147 -11.84 0.81 3.90
CA LYS A 147 -10.99 1.40 2.85
C LYS A 147 -9.92 0.43 2.33
N VAL A 148 -9.48 -0.49 3.17
CA VAL A 148 -8.53 -1.55 2.84
C VAL A 148 -9.23 -2.70 2.12
N LEU A 149 -10.40 -3.11 2.64
CA LEU A 149 -11.13 -4.29 2.17
C LEU A 149 -11.78 -4.09 0.80
N TYR A 150 -12.48 -2.96 0.61
CA TYR A 150 -13.33 -2.76 -0.57
C TYR A 150 -12.66 -1.94 -1.66
N LYS A 151 -13.03 -2.25 -2.91
CA LYS A 151 -12.68 -1.44 -4.07
C LYS A 151 -13.25 -0.04 -3.92
N SER A 152 -12.51 0.95 -4.34
CA SER A 152 -12.97 2.33 -4.42
C SER A 152 -13.33 2.69 -5.86
N LYS A 153 -14.37 3.50 -6.01
CA LYS A 153 -14.70 4.18 -7.25
C LYS A 153 -14.37 5.65 -7.06
N GLU A 154 -13.44 6.14 -7.85
CA GLU A 154 -13.05 7.54 -7.82
C GLU A 154 -13.93 8.34 -8.78
N THR A 155 -14.53 9.40 -8.27
CA THR A 155 -15.34 10.31 -9.08
C THR A 155 -14.84 11.74 -8.85
N ILE A 156 -14.55 12.45 -9.94
CA ILE A 156 -14.17 13.87 -9.85
C ILE A 156 -15.46 14.67 -9.62
N LEU A 157 -15.62 15.25 -8.42
CA LEU A 157 -16.81 16.03 -8.06
C LEU A 157 -16.74 17.47 -8.54
N ASP A 158 -15.58 18.08 -8.45
CA ASP A 158 -15.39 19.47 -8.78
C ASP A 158 -14.36 19.61 -9.89
N ASN A 159 -14.85 20.01 -11.04
CA ASN A 159 -14.02 20.26 -12.21
C ASN A 159 -13.09 21.49 -12.04
N VAL A 160 -13.27 22.30 -11.01
CA VAL A 160 -12.48 23.51 -10.74
C VAL A 160 -11.36 23.22 -9.74
N THR A 161 -11.66 22.46 -8.68
CA THR A 161 -10.70 22.13 -7.61
C THR A 161 -9.98 20.80 -7.85
N GLY A 162 -10.49 19.97 -8.75
CA GLY A 162 -9.96 18.60 -8.98
C GLY A 162 -10.24 17.66 -7.79
N GLU A 163 -11.20 18.01 -6.92
CA GLU A 163 -11.55 17.21 -5.76
C GLU A 163 -12.09 15.85 -6.19
N ILE A 164 -11.46 14.79 -5.73
CA ILE A 164 -11.82 13.40 -6.00
C ILE A 164 -12.62 12.89 -4.81
N ILE A 165 -13.86 12.48 -5.06
CA ILE A 165 -14.59 11.66 -4.09
C ILE A 165 -14.25 10.20 -4.34
N VAL A 166 -13.94 9.51 -3.26
CA VAL A 166 -13.71 8.07 -3.22
C VAL A 166 -14.94 7.41 -2.60
N GLU A 167 -15.75 6.75 -3.42
CA GLU A 167 -16.86 5.93 -2.95
C GLU A 167 -16.43 4.46 -2.85
N LEU A 168 -16.64 3.85 -1.68
CA LEU A 168 -16.36 2.43 -1.50
C LEU A 168 -17.48 1.60 -2.15
N THR A 169 -17.07 0.58 -2.89
CA THR A 169 -17.99 -0.43 -3.42
C THR A 169 -18.29 -1.48 -2.34
N LYS A 170 -19.04 -2.53 -2.70
CA LYS A 170 -19.24 -3.73 -1.86
C LYS A 170 -18.36 -4.91 -2.30
N GLU A 171 -17.51 -4.70 -3.29
CA GLU A 171 -16.61 -5.72 -3.82
C GLU A 171 -15.27 -5.61 -3.12
N GLU A 172 -14.71 -6.74 -2.68
CA GLU A 172 -13.37 -6.78 -2.11
C GLU A 172 -12.31 -6.45 -3.17
N LYS A 173 -11.21 -5.84 -2.74
CA LYS A 173 -10.05 -5.62 -3.61
C LYS A 173 -9.44 -6.95 -4.02
N LEU A 174 -9.01 -7.01 -5.26
CA LEU A 174 -8.27 -8.14 -5.83
C LEU A 174 -6.83 -7.71 -6.08
N ARG A 175 -5.88 -8.56 -5.71
CA ARG A 175 -4.45 -8.37 -5.97
C ARG A 175 -3.85 -9.64 -6.56
N TYR A 176 -3.20 -9.51 -7.69
CA TYR A 176 -2.54 -10.63 -8.35
C TYR A 176 -1.15 -10.83 -7.75
N GLN A 177 -0.79 -12.09 -7.53
CA GLN A 177 0.50 -12.52 -7.03
C GLN A 177 1.16 -13.39 -8.10
N GLU A 178 2.16 -12.87 -8.80
CA GLU A 178 2.88 -13.65 -9.80
C GLU A 178 3.74 -14.72 -9.12
N SER A 179 4.52 -14.34 -8.12
CA SER A 179 5.36 -15.26 -7.34
C SER A 179 5.64 -14.66 -5.96
N VAL A 180 5.32 -15.41 -4.92
CA VAL A 180 5.64 -15.08 -3.54
C VAL A 180 6.52 -16.18 -2.98
N SER A 181 7.67 -15.81 -2.39
CA SER A 181 8.55 -16.73 -1.66
C SER A 181 9.21 -15.96 -0.52
N SER A 182 8.50 -15.85 0.60
CA SER A 182 8.92 -15.15 1.82
C SER A 182 8.40 -15.88 3.05
N ASN A 183 8.73 -15.42 4.25
CA ASN A 183 8.03 -15.89 5.44
C ASN A 183 6.71 -15.12 5.62
N TRP A 184 5.75 -15.69 6.37
CA TRP A 184 4.43 -15.10 6.55
C TRP A 184 4.46 -13.73 7.26
N TYR A 185 5.44 -13.49 8.13
CA TYR A 185 5.54 -12.20 8.80
C TYR A 185 5.92 -11.08 7.82
N ASP A 186 6.96 -11.30 7.04
CA ASP A 186 7.41 -10.32 6.03
C ASP A 186 6.37 -10.18 4.90
N PHE A 187 5.75 -11.30 4.45
CA PHE A 187 4.68 -11.25 3.47
C PHE A 187 3.52 -10.33 3.91
N ILE A 188 3.10 -10.41 5.18
CA ILE A 188 2.02 -9.56 5.69
C ILE A 188 2.49 -8.11 5.87
N ASN A 189 3.68 -7.88 6.45
CA ASN A 189 4.14 -6.53 6.75
C ASN A 189 4.64 -5.75 5.54
N ASP A 190 5.19 -6.43 4.53
CA ASP A 190 5.72 -5.81 3.32
C ASP A 190 4.73 -5.92 2.17
N ASP A 191 4.50 -7.15 1.65
CA ASP A 191 3.71 -7.35 0.42
C ASP A 191 2.23 -6.98 0.60
N ILE A 192 1.55 -7.52 1.62
CA ILE A 192 0.13 -7.24 1.87
C ILE A 192 -0.07 -5.78 2.28
N SER A 193 0.80 -5.26 3.14
CA SER A 193 0.77 -3.87 3.58
C SER A 193 0.85 -2.90 2.40
N GLU A 194 1.77 -3.13 1.47
CA GLU A 194 1.95 -2.30 0.28
C GLU A 194 0.81 -2.45 -0.72
N GLN A 195 0.46 -3.69 -1.07
CA GLN A 195 -0.53 -3.96 -2.11
C GLN A 195 -1.95 -3.54 -1.74
N PHE A 196 -2.33 -3.70 -0.48
CA PHE A 196 -3.65 -3.30 0.01
C PHE A 196 -3.66 -1.93 0.66
N GLU A 197 -2.51 -1.23 0.73
CA GLU A 197 -2.34 0.08 1.37
C GLU A 197 -2.80 0.05 2.83
N CYS A 198 -2.35 -0.94 3.58
CA CYS A 198 -2.81 -1.18 4.94
C CYS A 198 -1.66 -1.27 5.94
N PHE A 199 -2.03 -1.15 7.20
CA PHE A 199 -1.15 -1.26 8.34
C PHE A 199 -1.51 -2.50 9.16
N PRO A 200 -0.66 -3.56 9.14
CA PRO A 200 -0.90 -4.77 9.91
C PRO A 200 -0.65 -4.57 11.41
N VAL A 201 -1.58 -5.03 12.23
CA VAL A 201 -1.45 -5.07 13.69
C VAL A 201 -1.71 -6.48 14.17
N PHE A 202 -0.70 -7.13 14.75
CA PHE A 202 -0.81 -8.51 15.23
C PHE A 202 -1.37 -8.56 16.64
N ASN A 203 -2.39 -9.40 16.85
CA ASN A 203 -2.87 -9.79 18.16
C ASN A 203 -2.28 -11.16 18.52
N SER A 204 -1.25 -11.14 19.36
CA SER A 204 -0.51 -12.34 19.75
C SER A 204 -1.32 -13.33 20.60
N TYR A 205 -2.35 -12.86 21.31
CA TYR A 205 -3.20 -13.70 22.14
C TYR A 205 -4.19 -14.50 21.28
N ASP A 206 -4.98 -13.80 20.45
CA ASP A 206 -6.03 -14.40 19.63
C ASP A 206 -5.51 -15.03 18.33
N LYS A 207 -4.26 -14.78 17.96
CA LYS A 207 -3.67 -15.12 16.66
C LYS A 207 -4.44 -14.49 15.51
N THR A 208 -4.68 -13.21 15.58
CA THR A 208 -5.27 -12.45 14.49
C THR A 208 -4.33 -11.34 14.01
N VAL A 209 -4.44 -11.00 12.76
CA VAL A 209 -3.84 -9.79 12.20
C VAL A 209 -4.96 -8.86 11.74
N ASP A 210 -4.99 -7.68 12.32
CA ASP A 210 -5.91 -6.61 11.95
C ASP A 210 -5.23 -5.72 10.90
N LEU A 211 -5.97 -5.32 9.86
CA LEU A 211 -5.46 -4.52 8.76
C LEU A 211 -6.16 -3.16 8.75
N TYR A 212 -5.46 -2.14 9.21
CA TYR A 212 -5.97 -0.78 9.32
C TYR A 212 -5.60 0.06 8.10
N ASP A 213 -6.45 1.01 7.74
CA ASP A 213 -6.02 2.14 6.90
C ASP A 213 -5.08 3.05 7.70
N ASN A 214 -4.10 3.67 7.03
CA ASN A 214 -3.12 4.54 7.71
C ASN A 214 -3.77 5.69 8.49
N GLU A 215 -4.94 6.17 8.06
CA GLU A 215 -5.66 7.23 8.77
C GLU A 215 -6.34 6.72 10.06
N GLU A 216 -6.71 5.42 10.10
CA GLU A 216 -7.34 4.79 11.27
C GLU A 216 -6.32 4.35 12.33
N LEU A 217 -5.03 4.25 11.98
CA LEU A 217 -4.01 3.86 12.93
C LEU A 217 -3.71 5.00 13.90
N GLY A 218 -3.78 4.67 15.20
CA GLY A 218 -3.55 5.63 16.27
C GLY A 218 -4.70 6.60 16.49
N ASN A 219 -4.63 7.32 17.58
CA ASN A 219 -5.60 8.32 18.00
C ASN A 219 -4.88 9.63 18.30
N ASP A 220 -5.64 10.67 18.58
CA ASP A 220 -5.13 11.87 19.23
C ASP A 220 -5.42 11.80 20.75
N PRO A 221 -4.42 11.43 21.56
CA PRO A 221 -4.57 11.36 23.01
C PRO A 221 -4.53 12.76 23.68
N ASN A 222 -4.36 13.83 22.90
CA ASN A 222 -4.09 15.18 23.39
C ASN A 222 -2.83 15.27 24.27
N LEU A 223 -1.81 14.48 23.96
CA LEU A 223 -0.55 14.48 24.68
C LEU A 223 0.39 15.54 24.12
N ILE A 224 0.84 16.44 24.98
CA ILE A 224 1.87 17.44 24.68
C ILE A 224 3.11 17.11 25.49
N LEU A 225 4.21 16.83 24.81
CA LEU A 225 5.53 16.63 25.43
C LEU A 225 6.36 17.90 25.30
N SER A 226 6.92 18.39 26.44
CA SER A 226 7.77 19.57 26.49
C SER A 226 8.80 19.45 27.59
N TYR A 227 9.85 20.31 27.55
CA TYR A 227 10.85 20.38 28.62
C TYR A 227 10.26 20.84 29.96
N ASP A 228 9.11 21.51 29.95
CA ASP A 228 8.40 21.90 31.18
C ASP A 228 7.65 20.71 31.82
N ASN A 229 7.41 19.65 31.03
CA ASN A 229 6.77 18.43 31.50
C ASN A 229 7.40 17.21 30.84
N TYR A 230 7.52 16.11 31.48
CA TYR A 230 7.91 14.75 31.04
C TYR A 230 9.23 14.59 30.27
N LEU A 231 9.70 15.54 29.43
CA LEU A 231 10.94 15.40 28.67
C LEU A 231 12.16 15.50 29.59
N LYS A 232 12.99 14.46 29.55
CA LYS A 232 14.31 14.43 30.19
C LYS A 232 15.40 14.79 29.18
N SER A 233 15.34 14.14 28.02
CA SER A 233 16.17 14.44 26.87
C SER A 233 15.39 14.21 25.59
N MET A 234 15.76 14.92 24.54
CA MET A 234 15.19 14.77 23.19
C MET A 234 16.36 14.90 22.20
N GLU A 235 16.54 13.88 21.39
CA GLU A 235 17.44 13.88 20.25
C GLU A 235 16.59 13.90 18.99
N LYS A 236 16.93 14.76 18.03
CA LYS A 236 16.25 14.89 16.76
C LYS A 236 17.22 14.55 15.64
N GLU A 237 16.76 13.74 14.71
CA GLU A 237 17.47 13.39 13.48
C GLU A 237 16.59 13.76 12.28
N ASP A 238 17.15 14.50 11.34
CA ASP A 238 16.51 14.84 10.06
C ASP A 238 17.26 14.08 8.96
N ASP A 239 16.57 13.13 8.31
CA ASP A 239 17.13 12.34 7.22
C ASP A 239 16.54 12.80 5.88
N THR A 240 17.42 13.19 4.95
CA THR A 240 17.08 13.66 3.62
C THR A 240 17.52 12.69 2.51
N GLU A 241 18.13 11.55 2.85
CA GLU A 241 18.60 10.59 1.84
C GLU A 241 17.45 10.04 0.99
N ASP A 242 16.26 9.96 1.57
CA ASP A 242 15.06 9.38 0.95
C ASP A 242 14.09 10.41 0.33
N ILE A 243 14.50 11.68 0.18
CA ILE A 243 13.65 12.67 -0.48
C ILE A 243 13.45 12.29 -1.95
N THR A 244 12.19 12.15 -2.35
CA THR A 244 11.79 11.92 -3.73
C THR A 244 10.89 13.06 -4.20
N THR A 245 11.22 13.72 -5.31
CA THR A 245 10.38 14.76 -5.92
C THR A 245 9.73 14.34 -7.22
N VAL A 246 10.23 13.28 -7.84
CA VAL A 246 9.71 12.70 -9.09
C VAL A 246 9.67 11.20 -8.95
N LEU A 247 8.46 10.61 -9.01
CA LEU A 247 8.24 9.19 -8.84
C LEU A 247 7.70 8.59 -10.13
N THR A 248 8.48 7.71 -10.76
CA THR A 248 8.07 6.95 -11.94
C THR A 248 7.22 5.76 -11.51
N LEU A 249 6.10 5.53 -12.18
CA LEU A 249 5.12 4.52 -11.77
C LEU A 249 5.00 3.42 -12.83
N SER A 250 5.05 2.17 -12.38
CA SER A 250 4.79 0.99 -13.20
C SER A 250 3.91 -0.02 -12.47
N GLY A 251 3.00 -0.66 -13.20
CA GLY A 251 2.09 -1.69 -12.71
C GLY A 251 2.25 -2.99 -13.50
N ASN A 252 1.23 -3.85 -13.44
CA ASN A 252 1.21 -5.14 -14.12
C ASN A 252 1.40 -5.01 -15.65
N ASP A 253 2.13 -5.94 -16.27
CA ASP A 253 2.33 -6.04 -17.72
C ASP A 253 2.81 -4.71 -18.37
N ASP A 254 3.78 -4.02 -17.76
CA ASP A 254 4.29 -2.72 -18.20
C ASP A 254 3.23 -1.59 -18.17
N LEU A 255 2.17 -1.74 -17.35
CA LEU A 255 1.18 -0.69 -17.11
C LEU A 255 1.88 0.58 -16.61
N THR A 256 1.56 1.71 -17.23
CA THR A 256 2.01 3.04 -16.79
C THR A 256 0.84 3.97 -16.60
N ILE A 257 1.09 5.14 -16.03
CA ILE A 257 0.08 6.17 -15.86
C ILE A 257 -0.09 7.10 -17.07
N SER A 258 0.64 6.88 -18.16
CA SER A 258 0.66 7.79 -19.33
C SER A 258 -0.72 8.02 -19.94
N GLU A 259 -1.62 7.02 -19.89
CA GLU A 259 -2.99 7.13 -20.43
C GLU A 259 -3.97 7.82 -19.48
N VAL A 260 -3.60 7.98 -18.21
CA VAL A 260 -4.45 8.59 -17.17
C VAL A 260 -3.86 9.90 -16.62
N ASN A 261 -2.61 10.23 -17.02
CA ASN A 261 -1.93 11.46 -16.67
C ASN A 261 -2.09 12.50 -17.78
N PRO A 262 -2.65 13.70 -17.52
CA PRO A 262 -2.83 14.74 -18.53
C PRO A 262 -1.56 15.21 -19.22
N SER A 263 -0.38 15.06 -18.59
CA SER A 263 0.91 15.34 -19.25
C SER A 263 1.35 14.24 -20.21
N GLY A 264 0.75 13.04 -20.14
CA GLY A 264 1.18 11.85 -20.85
C GLY A 264 2.51 11.28 -20.34
N ASP A 265 3.00 11.75 -19.19
CA ASP A 265 4.21 11.27 -18.57
C ASP A 265 3.93 10.02 -17.71
N THR A 266 4.96 9.18 -17.52
CA THR A 266 4.87 7.95 -16.71
C THR A 266 5.20 8.19 -15.24
N TYR A 267 5.39 9.44 -14.83
CA TYR A 267 5.77 9.84 -13.48
C TYR A 267 4.80 10.88 -12.91
N VAL A 268 4.81 10.98 -11.61
CA VAL A 268 4.21 12.07 -10.83
C VAL A 268 5.31 12.89 -10.17
N GLU A 269 5.02 14.16 -9.82
CA GLU A 269 6.01 15.06 -9.23
C GLU A 269 5.42 15.87 -8.08
N ASN A 270 6.25 16.19 -7.08
CA ASN A 270 5.91 17.03 -5.95
C ASN A 270 7.17 17.75 -5.43
N PHE A 271 7.16 19.06 -5.48
CA PHE A 271 8.26 19.93 -5.02
C PHE A 271 7.89 20.72 -3.75
N SER A 272 6.83 20.34 -3.04
CA SER A 272 6.28 21.11 -1.92
C SER A 272 7.33 21.42 -0.86
N TYR A 273 8.18 20.46 -0.50
CA TYR A 273 9.23 20.69 0.51
C TYR A 273 10.16 21.84 0.14
N PHE A 274 10.67 21.89 -1.10
CA PHE A 274 11.59 22.93 -1.54
C PHE A 274 10.91 24.29 -1.77
N ILE A 275 9.61 24.26 -2.10
CA ILE A 275 8.78 25.46 -2.24
C ILE A 275 8.53 26.06 -0.85
N GLU A 276 8.14 25.26 0.13
CA GLU A 276 7.80 25.69 1.49
C GLU A 276 9.02 26.21 2.27
N ASN A 277 10.21 25.66 1.98
CA ASN A 277 11.46 26.09 2.61
C ASN A 277 12.18 27.20 1.83
N GLU A 278 11.55 27.77 0.77
CA GLU A 278 12.09 28.87 -0.03
C GLU A 278 13.48 28.58 -0.64
N GLU A 279 13.77 27.29 -0.91
CA GLU A 279 15.06 26.88 -1.50
C GLU A 279 15.11 27.16 -3.03
N MET A 280 13.97 27.37 -3.65
CA MET A 280 13.82 27.73 -5.06
C MET A 280 13.73 29.24 -5.24
N SER A 281 14.13 29.75 -6.40
CA SER A 281 13.89 31.15 -6.73
C SER A 281 12.39 31.48 -6.74
N THR A 282 12.03 32.69 -6.34
CA THR A 282 10.62 33.17 -6.33
C THR A 282 10.01 33.05 -7.73
N GLU A 283 10.79 33.26 -8.78
CA GLU A 283 10.38 33.11 -10.18
C GLU A 283 10.04 31.66 -10.51
N LEU A 284 10.82 30.68 -10.04
CA LEU A 284 10.55 29.26 -10.24
C LEU A 284 9.31 28.83 -9.46
N ILE A 285 9.16 29.24 -8.20
CA ILE A 285 7.97 28.96 -7.38
C ILE A 285 6.71 29.47 -8.07
N ASN A 286 6.72 30.72 -8.55
CA ASN A 286 5.59 31.31 -9.26
C ASN A 286 5.29 30.56 -10.57
N ALA A 287 6.32 30.13 -11.31
CA ALA A 287 6.17 29.35 -12.53
C ALA A 287 5.56 27.98 -12.26
N LEU A 288 6.01 27.26 -11.19
CA LEU A 288 5.45 25.98 -10.78
C LEU A 288 3.98 26.10 -10.37
N ASN A 289 3.65 27.08 -9.53
CA ASN A 289 2.26 27.31 -9.09
C ASN A 289 1.34 27.59 -10.29
N LYS A 290 1.77 28.45 -11.23
CA LYS A 290 1.03 28.73 -12.45
C LYS A 290 0.88 27.52 -13.35
N TYR A 291 1.93 26.72 -13.45
CA TYR A 291 1.93 25.46 -14.20
C TYR A 291 0.90 24.47 -13.65
N TYR A 292 0.90 24.22 -12.34
CA TYR A 292 -0.07 23.31 -11.73
C TYR A 292 -1.51 23.78 -11.90
N GLN A 293 -1.77 25.08 -11.78
CA GLN A 293 -3.09 25.63 -12.07
C GLN A 293 -3.51 25.37 -13.52
N MET A 294 -2.61 25.58 -14.48
CA MET A 294 -2.90 25.35 -15.91
C MET A 294 -3.09 23.87 -16.22
N VAL A 295 -2.31 22.97 -15.62
CA VAL A 295 -2.50 21.53 -15.75
C VAL A 295 -3.87 21.12 -15.22
N ASN A 296 -4.28 21.59 -14.05
CA ASN A 296 -5.59 21.29 -13.48
C ASN A 296 -6.74 21.76 -14.38
N VAL A 297 -6.67 22.97 -14.93
CA VAL A 297 -7.68 23.48 -15.86
C VAL A 297 -7.76 22.60 -17.13
N ARG A 298 -6.61 22.22 -17.69
CA ARG A 298 -6.54 21.36 -18.90
C ARG A 298 -6.98 19.94 -18.63
N ALA A 299 -6.73 19.42 -17.42
CA ALA A 299 -7.13 18.07 -17.02
C ALA A 299 -8.65 17.85 -17.11
N VAL A 300 -9.46 18.88 -16.87
CA VAL A 300 -10.92 18.81 -17.03
C VAL A 300 -11.31 18.46 -18.44
N THR A 301 -10.83 19.24 -19.42
CA THR A 301 -11.11 19.00 -20.85
C THR A 301 -10.51 17.68 -21.32
N TRP A 302 -9.32 17.34 -20.83
CA TRP A 302 -8.65 16.08 -21.14
C TRP A 302 -9.46 14.87 -20.66
N ASN A 303 -9.99 14.89 -19.43
CA ASN A 303 -10.86 13.84 -18.89
C ASN A 303 -12.16 13.69 -19.69
N GLN A 304 -12.79 14.81 -20.09
CA GLN A 304 -13.98 14.78 -20.92
C GLN A 304 -13.72 14.12 -22.28
N LEU A 305 -12.62 14.48 -22.94
CA LEU A 305 -12.21 13.88 -24.21
C LEU A 305 -11.90 12.39 -24.08
N ARG A 306 -11.28 11.97 -22.97
CA ARG A 306 -11.00 10.57 -22.69
C ARG A 306 -12.30 9.76 -22.54
N THR A 307 -13.23 10.25 -21.74
CA THR A 307 -14.54 9.60 -21.57
C THR A 307 -15.30 9.51 -22.91
N GLU A 308 -15.29 10.60 -23.70
CA GLU A 308 -15.91 10.60 -25.03
C GLU A 308 -15.26 9.58 -25.97
N LYS A 309 -13.91 9.45 -25.93
CA LYS A 309 -13.17 8.44 -26.69
C LYS A 309 -13.59 7.02 -26.29
N GLU A 310 -13.67 6.73 -25.00
CA GLU A 310 -14.08 5.41 -24.48
C GLU A 310 -15.48 5.03 -24.98
N GLU A 311 -16.47 5.94 -24.88
CA GLU A 311 -17.84 5.74 -25.35
C GLU A 311 -17.91 5.49 -26.86
N LYS A 312 -17.18 6.31 -27.63
CA LYS A 312 -17.14 6.17 -29.10
C LYS A 312 -16.45 4.88 -29.53
N THR A 313 -15.39 4.48 -28.82
CA THR A 313 -14.65 3.23 -29.09
C THR A 313 -15.54 2.00 -28.80
N ALA A 314 -16.31 2.03 -27.70
CA ALA A 314 -17.28 0.98 -27.39
C ALA A 314 -18.36 0.89 -28.49
N THR A 315 -18.89 2.04 -28.93
CA THR A 315 -19.88 2.12 -30.02
C THR A 315 -19.31 1.60 -31.33
N LEU A 316 -18.07 2.00 -31.67
CA LEU A 316 -17.37 1.55 -32.87
C LEU A 316 -17.21 0.02 -32.88
N THR A 317 -16.82 -0.57 -31.74
CA THR A 317 -16.67 -2.02 -31.58
C THR A 317 -18.01 -2.74 -31.81
N GLN A 318 -19.11 -2.22 -31.26
CA GLN A 318 -20.46 -2.78 -31.49
C GLN A 318 -20.84 -2.71 -32.98
N LYS A 319 -20.60 -1.57 -33.65
CA LYS A 319 -20.91 -1.40 -35.08
C LYS A 319 -20.05 -2.31 -35.95
N LYS A 320 -18.76 -2.45 -35.68
CA LYS A 320 -17.85 -3.38 -36.38
C LYS A 320 -18.32 -4.84 -36.22
N ASN A 321 -18.69 -5.24 -35.01
CA ASN A 321 -19.24 -6.59 -34.76
C ASN A 321 -20.56 -6.82 -35.53
N ARG A 322 -21.46 -5.83 -35.55
CA ARG A 322 -22.70 -5.93 -36.33
C ARG A 322 -22.41 -6.05 -37.82
N LEU A 323 -21.48 -5.29 -38.32
CA LEU A 323 -21.04 -5.33 -39.72
C LEU A 323 -20.52 -6.73 -40.11
N LEU A 324 -19.72 -7.37 -39.24
CA LEU A 324 -19.23 -8.74 -39.45
C LEU A 324 -20.40 -9.75 -39.53
N ILE A 325 -21.42 -9.60 -38.67
CA ILE A 325 -22.62 -10.44 -38.71
C ILE A 325 -23.39 -10.26 -40.02
N VAL A 326 -23.58 -9.02 -40.48
CA VAL A 326 -24.23 -8.70 -41.76
C VAL A 326 -23.47 -9.34 -42.92
N TYR A 327 -22.13 -9.22 -42.97
CA TYR A 327 -21.32 -9.89 -43.97
C TYR A 327 -21.49 -11.42 -43.98
N ALA A 328 -21.50 -12.05 -42.79
CA ALA A 328 -21.68 -13.49 -42.66
C ALA A 328 -23.07 -13.92 -43.16
N GLN A 329 -24.13 -13.15 -42.83
CA GLN A 329 -25.50 -13.41 -43.31
C GLN A 329 -25.63 -13.28 -44.82
N MET A 330 -25.04 -12.23 -45.42
CA MET A 330 -25.03 -12.05 -46.87
C MET A 330 -24.34 -13.21 -47.59
N LYS A 331 -23.13 -13.62 -47.13
CA LYS A 331 -22.41 -14.79 -47.69
C LYS A 331 -23.23 -16.09 -47.56
N SER A 332 -23.91 -16.31 -46.41
CA SER A 332 -24.74 -17.49 -46.19
C SER A 332 -25.92 -17.53 -47.17
N ILE A 333 -26.60 -16.38 -47.38
CA ILE A 333 -27.71 -16.28 -48.35
C ILE A 333 -27.21 -16.52 -49.77
N GLU A 334 -26.11 -15.87 -50.20
CA GLU A 334 -25.51 -16.08 -51.52
C GLU A 334 -25.13 -17.54 -51.77
N PHE A 335 -24.58 -18.23 -50.75
CA PHE A 335 -24.26 -19.64 -50.83
C PHE A 335 -25.49 -20.51 -50.99
N THR A 336 -26.57 -20.24 -50.22
CA THR A 336 -27.83 -20.99 -50.29
C THR A 336 -28.54 -20.81 -51.62
N MET A 337 -28.53 -19.57 -52.18
CA MET A 337 -29.08 -19.26 -53.49
C MET A 337 -28.39 -20.02 -54.64
N LYS A 338 -27.07 -20.28 -54.52
CA LYS A 338 -26.31 -21.07 -55.51
C LYS A 338 -26.65 -22.56 -55.48
N GLN A 339 -27.23 -23.07 -54.37
CA GLN A 339 -27.55 -24.49 -54.21
C GLN A 339 -28.98 -24.87 -54.61
N THR A 340 -29.83 -23.91 -54.89
CA THR A 340 -31.24 -24.16 -55.23
C THR A 340 -31.63 -23.52 -56.56
N THR A 341 -32.51 -24.19 -57.33
CA THR A 341 -33.09 -23.68 -58.57
C THR A 341 -34.53 -23.16 -58.37
N ASP A 342 -35.00 -23.07 -57.14
CA ASP A 342 -36.34 -22.54 -56.82
C ASP A 342 -36.36 -21.00 -57.02
N GLU A 343 -37.01 -20.54 -58.05
CA GLU A 343 -37.11 -19.10 -58.41
C GLU A 343 -37.83 -18.28 -57.34
N LYS A 344 -38.86 -18.80 -56.68
CA LYS A 344 -39.59 -18.08 -55.62
C LYS A 344 -38.74 -17.91 -54.37
N PHE A 345 -37.98 -18.96 -53.99
CA PHE A 345 -37.04 -18.90 -52.89
C PHE A 345 -35.92 -17.91 -53.17
N ASN A 346 -35.35 -17.98 -54.38
CA ASN A 346 -34.25 -17.07 -54.77
C ASN A 346 -34.72 -15.62 -54.79
N ALA A 347 -35.95 -15.31 -55.22
CA ALA A 347 -36.51 -13.96 -55.21
C ALA A 347 -36.66 -13.42 -53.79
N GLN A 348 -37.12 -14.23 -52.82
CA GLN A 348 -37.17 -13.85 -51.39
C GLN A 348 -35.79 -13.62 -50.79
N GLN A 349 -34.81 -14.45 -51.11
CA GLN A 349 -33.45 -14.29 -50.61
C GLN A 349 -32.77 -13.03 -51.23
N GLN A 350 -33.08 -12.71 -52.48
CA GLN A 350 -32.62 -11.50 -53.14
C GLN A 350 -33.15 -10.23 -52.44
N GLU A 351 -34.42 -10.21 -52.04
CA GLU A 351 -35.00 -9.09 -51.27
C GLU A 351 -34.28 -8.92 -49.90
N ARG A 352 -33.94 -10.04 -49.25
CA ARG A 352 -33.16 -10.03 -48.01
C ARG A 352 -31.74 -9.49 -48.24
N LEU A 353 -31.09 -9.91 -49.29
CA LEU A 353 -29.74 -9.38 -49.66
C LEU A 353 -29.76 -7.88 -49.87
N VAL A 354 -30.79 -7.32 -50.52
CA VAL A 354 -30.92 -5.88 -50.70
C VAL A 354 -31.00 -5.18 -49.34
N LYS A 355 -31.83 -5.63 -48.43
CA LYS A 355 -31.97 -5.05 -47.09
C LYS A 355 -30.66 -5.13 -46.28
N LEU A 356 -29.98 -6.27 -46.34
CA LEU A 356 -28.68 -6.46 -45.68
C LEU A 356 -27.57 -5.57 -46.31
N ASN A 357 -27.63 -5.36 -47.64
CA ASN A 357 -26.70 -4.47 -48.29
C ASN A 357 -26.94 -3.01 -47.91
N ASP A 358 -28.20 -2.57 -47.79
CA ASP A 358 -28.51 -1.23 -47.29
C ASP A 358 -28.05 -1.02 -45.85
N GLU A 359 -28.26 -2.03 -44.96
CA GLU A 359 -27.73 -2.03 -43.60
C GLU A 359 -26.20 -1.98 -43.58
N LYS A 360 -25.53 -2.75 -44.44
CA LYS A 360 -24.08 -2.77 -44.57
C LYS A 360 -23.54 -1.38 -44.93
N VAL A 361 -24.09 -0.73 -45.97
CA VAL A 361 -23.68 0.60 -46.43
C VAL A 361 -23.84 1.64 -45.33
N LEU A 362 -24.93 1.57 -44.56
CA LEU A 362 -25.15 2.46 -43.42
C LEU A 362 -24.13 2.23 -42.34
N LEU A 363 -23.87 0.96 -41.93
CA LEU A 363 -22.89 0.60 -40.91
C LEU A 363 -21.46 0.99 -41.32
N GLU A 364 -21.07 0.79 -42.61
CA GLU A 364 -19.76 1.20 -43.10
C GLU A 364 -19.56 2.72 -43.00
N LYS A 365 -20.59 3.51 -43.32
CA LYS A 365 -20.57 4.95 -43.14
C LYS A 365 -20.43 5.34 -41.66
N GLU A 366 -21.25 4.79 -40.79
CA GLU A 366 -21.19 5.05 -39.35
C GLU A 366 -19.84 4.66 -38.73
N VAL A 367 -19.26 3.53 -39.13
CA VAL A 367 -17.91 3.08 -38.70
C VAL A 367 -16.84 4.11 -39.15
N THR A 368 -16.92 4.60 -40.40
CA THR A 368 -15.98 5.59 -40.91
C THR A 368 -16.07 6.92 -40.15
N GLU A 369 -17.29 7.39 -39.88
CA GLU A 369 -17.55 8.62 -39.11
C GLU A 369 -17.04 8.49 -37.66
N LEU A 370 -17.23 7.35 -37.03
CA LEU A 370 -16.74 7.07 -35.65
C LEU A 370 -15.21 6.99 -35.62
N ASP A 371 -14.59 6.30 -36.58
CA ASP A 371 -13.11 6.22 -36.67
C ASP A 371 -12.50 7.63 -36.90
N GLU A 372 -13.12 8.51 -37.69
CA GLU A 372 -12.68 9.88 -37.89
C GLU A 372 -12.85 10.74 -36.62
N ASN A 373 -13.99 10.61 -35.93
CA ASN A 373 -14.23 11.30 -34.66
C ASN A 373 -13.21 10.90 -33.59
N ILE A 374 -12.90 9.60 -33.46
CA ILE A 374 -11.90 9.11 -32.52
C ILE A 374 -10.52 9.69 -32.83
N ARG A 375 -10.10 9.74 -34.11
CA ARG A 375 -8.83 10.38 -34.51
C ARG A 375 -8.76 11.85 -34.12
N ASN A 376 -9.87 12.59 -34.29
CA ASN A 376 -9.92 14.00 -33.89
C ASN A 376 -9.81 14.20 -32.37
N ILE A 377 -10.42 13.31 -31.61
CA ILE A 377 -10.29 13.30 -30.14
C ILE A 377 -8.85 12.97 -29.76
N ASP A 378 -8.23 11.97 -30.37
CA ASP A 378 -6.83 11.60 -30.13
C ASP A 378 -5.88 12.78 -30.38
N ALA A 379 -6.04 13.49 -31.50
CA ALA A 379 -5.26 14.68 -31.82
C ALA A 379 -5.45 15.80 -30.77
N SER A 380 -6.68 15.94 -30.25
CA SER A 380 -6.97 16.92 -29.20
C SER A 380 -6.33 16.55 -27.87
N ILE A 381 -6.38 15.26 -27.48
CA ILE A 381 -5.71 14.71 -26.28
C ILE A 381 -4.19 14.92 -26.40
N GLU A 382 -3.58 14.57 -27.54
CA GLU A 382 -2.15 14.73 -27.77
C GLU A 382 -1.70 16.19 -27.69
N ASN A 383 -2.51 17.12 -28.19
CA ASN A 383 -2.23 18.55 -28.06
C ASN A 383 -2.27 19.01 -26.59
N ILE A 384 -3.24 18.54 -25.79
CA ILE A 384 -3.29 18.86 -24.35
C ILE A 384 -2.08 18.26 -23.65
N ASN A 385 -1.74 17.00 -23.90
CA ASN A 385 -0.56 16.34 -23.33
C ASN A 385 0.71 17.16 -23.61
N LYS A 386 0.88 17.66 -24.85
CA LYS A 386 2.00 18.51 -25.22
C LYS A 386 2.03 19.80 -24.41
N LEU A 387 0.88 20.49 -24.26
CA LEU A 387 0.77 21.73 -23.50
C LEU A 387 0.88 21.53 -21.98
N CYS A 388 0.74 20.30 -21.48
CA CYS A 388 1.00 19.93 -20.09
C CYS A 388 2.47 19.54 -19.82
N LYS A 389 3.34 19.48 -20.83
CA LYS A 389 4.79 19.31 -20.63
C LYS A 389 5.45 20.64 -20.33
N LYS A 390 6.24 20.74 -19.27
CA LYS A 390 6.87 21.99 -18.79
C LYS A 390 7.55 22.79 -19.91
N LYS A 391 8.25 22.10 -20.82
CA LYS A 391 8.93 22.73 -21.96
C LYS A 391 7.99 23.51 -22.89
N TYR A 392 6.71 23.12 -22.99
CA TYR A 392 5.72 23.68 -23.91
C TYR A 392 4.55 24.31 -23.16
N ALA A 393 4.57 24.30 -21.84
CA ALA A 393 3.50 24.83 -21.02
C ALA A 393 3.36 26.34 -21.24
N THR A 394 2.15 26.75 -21.59
CA THR A 394 1.80 28.16 -21.79
C THR A 394 0.71 28.59 -20.81
N ASP A 395 0.67 29.85 -20.51
CA ASP A 395 -0.42 30.47 -19.78
C ASP A 395 -1.67 30.71 -20.66
N GLU A 396 -2.68 31.37 -20.12
CA GLU A 396 -3.93 31.70 -20.81
C GLU A 396 -3.70 32.61 -22.04
N ASN A 397 -2.61 33.38 -22.04
CA ASN A 397 -2.25 34.30 -23.11
C ASN A 397 -1.31 33.63 -24.14
N GLY A 398 -1.00 32.34 -24.01
CA GLY A 398 -0.10 31.61 -24.87
C GLY A 398 1.39 31.89 -24.62
N VAL A 399 1.75 32.55 -23.52
CA VAL A 399 3.13 32.82 -23.10
C VAL A 399 3.70 31.61 -22.38
N LEU A 400 4.93 31.22 -22.70
CA LEU A 400 5.62 30.13 -22.02
C LEU A 400 5.74 30.41 -20.51
N ILE A 401 5.36 29.45 -19.70
CA ILE A 401 5.44 29.54 -18.21
C ILE A 401 6.89 29.40 -17.75
N PHE A 402 7.65 28.48 -18.37
CA PHE A 402 9.04 28.24 -18.02
C PHE A 402 9.98 28.79 -19.08
N THR A 403 10.94 29.59 -18.65
CA THR A 403 12.12 29.94 -19.45
C THR A 403 13.14 28.78 -19.38
N GLU A 404 14.11 28.78 -20.29
CA GLU A 404 15.21 27.78 -20.26
C GLU A 404 16.01 27.87 -18.95
N SER A 405 16.20 29.08 -18.40
CA SER A 405 16.86 29.29 -17.09
C SER A 405 16.11 28.62 -15.96
N LEU A 406 14.77 28.78 -15.90
CA LEU A 406 13.95 28.16 -14.85
C LEU A 406 13.91 26.63 -14.98
N LEU A 407 13.90 26.10 -16.21
CA LEU A 407 14.00 24.66 -16.44
C LEU A 407 15.36 24.10 -16.03
N ASN A 408 16.43 24.87 -16.15
CA ASN A 408 17.75 24.46 -15.68
C ASN A 408 17.86 24.49 -14.15
N GLU A 409 17.33 25.54 -13.52
CA GLU A 409 17.25 25.63 -12.06
C GLU A 409 16.43 24.46 -11.47
N LEU A 410 15.30 24.11 -12.08
CA LEU A 410 14.43 23.01 -11.62
C LEU A 410 15.18 21.67 -11.57
N LYS A 411 16.19 21.45 -12.39
CA LYS A 411 16.95 20.19 -12.41
C LYS A 411 17.68 19.92 -11.11
N ASP A 412 18.06 20.95 -10.37
CA ASP A 412 18.77 20.83 -9.08
C ASP A 412 17.86 20.28 -7.98
N PHE A 413 16.53 20.31 -8.19
CA PHE A 413 15.51 19.84 -7.26
C PHE A 413 14.85 18.51 -7.68
N ILE A 414 15.37 17.86 -8.74
CA ILE A 414 14.82 16.59 -9.23
C ILE A 414 15.53 15.44 -8.53
N TYR A 415 14.84 14.80 -7.60
CA TYR A 415 15.21 13.56 -6.93
C TYR A 415 14.27 12.47 -7.42
N GLN A 416 14.80 11.50 -8.18
CA GLN A 416 13.99 10.51 -8.90
C GLN A 416 14.01 9.16 -8.19
N ASP A 417 12.82 8.54 -8.13
CA ASP A 417 12.67 7.17 -7.71
C ASP A 417 11.64 6.44 -8.58
N THR A 418 11.52 5.14 -8.40
CA THR A 418 10.60 4.28 -9.16
C THR A 418 9.75 3.45 -8.20
N TYR A 419 8.44 3.54 -8.36
CA TYR A 419 7.47 2.64 -7.74
C TYR A 419 6.99 1.63 -8.76
N SER A 420 7.15 0.34 -8.46
CA SER A 420 6.68 -0.77 -9.31
C SER A 420 5.84 -1.73 -8.49
N ASN A 421 4.60 -1.95 -8.92
CA ASN A 421 3.71 -2.89 -8.25
C ASN A 421 2.90 -3.70 -9.26
N ASP A 422 3.32 -4.94 -9.48
CA ASP A 422 2.72 -5.85 -10.47
C ASP A 422 1.30 -6.33 -10.08
N SER A 423 0.84 -6.06 -8.86
CA SER A 423 -0.52 -6.36 -8.43
C SER A 423 -1.56 -5.33 -8.93
N ILE A 424 -1.11 -4.17 -9.43
CA ILE A 424 -1.98 -3.09 -9.88
C ILE A 424 -2.17 -3.20 -11.40
N THR A 425 -3.43 -3.38 -11.80
CA THR A 425 -3.85 -3.55 -13.20
C THR A 425 -4.59 -2.34 -13.79
N ASP A 426 -4.76 -1.26 -13.00
CA ASP A 426 -5.46 -0.05 -13.38
C ASP A 426 -4.60 1.20 -13.18
N GLY A 427 -4.50 2.02 -14.24
CA GLY A 427 -3.64 3.21 -14.26
C GLY A 427 -4.09 4.32 -13.30
N LEU A 428 -5.41 4.49 -13.05
CA LEU A 428 -5.90 5.49 -12.09
C LEU A 428 -5.53 5.11 -10.66
N THR A 429 -5.70 3.84 -10.31
CA THR A 429 -5.28 3.28 -9.02
C THR A 429 -3.77 3.46 -8.84
N LEU A 430 -2.97 3.13 -9.85
CA LEU A 430 -1.52 3.31 -9.84
C LEU A 430 -1.13 4.78 -9.62
N MET A 431 -1.78 5.71 -10.33
CA MET A 431 -1.52 7.14 -10.18
C MET A 431 -1.91 7.67 -8.80
N ARG A 432 -3.03 7.21 -8.23
CA ARG A 432 -3.48 7.61 -6.89
C ARG A 432 -2.48 7.15 -5.83
N ILE A 433 -2.07 5.89 -5.88
CA ILE A 433 -1.09 5.32 -4.94
C ILE A 433 0.24 6.06 -5.06
N GLY A 434 0.73 6.27 -6.29
CA GLY A 434 1.98 7.00 -6.52
C GLY A 434 1.93 8.45 -6.02
N LYS A 435 0.81 9.17 -6.19
CA LYS A 435 0.64 10.52 -5.63
C LYS A 435 0.63 10.52 -4.10
N LYS A 436 -0.03 9.53 -3.47
CA LYS A 436 -0.04 9.38 -2.01
C LYS A 436 1.37 9.13 -1.49
N GLN A 437 2.09 8.19 -2.08
CA GLN A 437 3.47 7.87 -1.70
C GLN A 437 4.39 9.07 -1.90
N LEU A 438 4.31 9.75 -3.04
CA LEU A 438 5.13 10.93 -3.33
C LEU A 438 4.83 12.10 -2.37
N LYS A 439 3.59 12.27 -1.92
CA LYS A 439 3.22 13.28 -0.92
C LYS A 439 3.95 13.06 0.40
N GLU A 440 4.21 11.82 0.76
CA GLU A 440 4.94 11.46 1.98
C GLU A 440 6.46 11.50 1.77
N SER A 441 6.96 11.01 0.62
CA SER A 441 8.39 10.94 0.32
C SER A 441 9.01 12.27 -0.11
N CYS A 442 8.22 13.27 -0.50
CA CYS A 442 8.78 14.58 -0.85
C CYS A 442 9.25 15.40 0.37
N TYR A 443 9.00 14.95 1.58
CA TYR A 443 9.49 15.56 2.82
C TYR A 443 10.52 14.66 3.49
N PRO A 444 11.56 15.23 4.14
CA PRO A 444 12.54 14.44 4.89
C PRO A 444 11.88 13.66 6.01
N THR A 445 12.44 12.50 6.32
CA THR A 445 12.05 11.74 7.49
C THR A 445 12.68 12.37 8.72
N LYS A 446 11.86 12.73 9.69
CA LYS A 446 12.30 13.29 10.96
C LYS A 446 11.97 12.31 12.07
N THR A 447 12.97 11.96 12.86
CA THR A 447 12.82 11.09 14.01
C THR A 447 13.22 11.81 15.28
N TRP A 448 12.56 11.47 16.37
CA TRP A 448 12.88 11.97 17.70
C TRP A 448 12.99 10.80 18.66
N THR A 449 14.11 10.70 19.35
CA THR A 449 14.29 9.81 20.48
C THR A 449 14.15 10.60 21.77
N ILE A 450 13.22 10.19 22.60
CA ILE A 450 12.84 10.88 23.82
C ILE A 450 13.03 9.95 25.01
N ASP A 451 13.94 10.34 25.93
CA ASP A 451 14.03 9.74 27.25
C ASP A 451 13.12 10.47 28.24
N SER A 452 12.33 9.74 28.95
CA SER A 452 11.45 10.25 29.98
C SER A 452 11.40 9.35 31.21
N VAL A 453 10.98 9.92 32.33
CA VAL A 453 10.46 9.09 33.41
C VAL A 453 9.19 8.41 32.92
N ASN A 454 8.87 7.23 33.42
CA ASN A 454 7.63 6.55 33.01
C ASN A 454 6.41 7.35 33.51
N PHE A 455 6.03 8.36 32.71
CA PHE A 455 4.94 9.30 33.02
C PHE A 455 3.57 8.61 32.92
N VAL A 456 3.47 7.54 32.15
CA VAL A 456 2.24 6.74 32.04
C VAL A 456 1.87 6.17 33.42
N GLU A 457 2.86 5.76 34.22
CA GLU A 457 2.65 5.34 35.60
C GLU A 457 2.24 6.51 36.52
N LYS A 458 2.92 7.65 36.38
CA LYS A 458 2.73 8.78 37.31
C LYS A 458 1.42 9.54 37.10
N LEU A 459 0.89 9.55 35.89
CA LEU A 459 -0.36 10.24 35.58
C LEU A 459 -1.60 9.58 36.18
N ILE A 460 -1.54 8.28 36.43
CA ILE A 460 -2.58 7.57 37.16
C ILE A 460 -2.64 8.08 38.61
N ASP A 461 -1.50 8.42 39.21
CA ASP A 461 -1.37 8.80 40.61
C ASP A 461 -1.64 10.27 40.93
N ASN A 462 -1.38 11.23 40.02
CA ASN A 462 -1.22 12.66 40.38
C ASN A 462 -2.28 13.63 39.83
N GLY A 463 -3.37 13.21 39.23
CA GLY A 463 -4.45 14.11 38.79
C GLY A 463 -4.07 15.07 37.65
N PHE A 464 -2.94 14.85 36.98
CA PHE A 464 -2.45 15.65 35.84
C PHE A 464 -3.24 15.43 34.54
N ARG A 465 -4.45 14.92 34.61
CA ARG A 465 -5.31 14.53 33.49
C ARG A 465 -5.95 15.70 32.74
N GLN A 466 -5.50 16.92 32.87
CA GLN A 466 -6.29 18.05 32.31
C GLN A 466 -6.35 18.08 30.77
N HIS A 467 -5.44 17.42 30.07
CA HIS A 467 -5.43 17.46 28.59
C HIS A 467 -5.20 16.10 27.92
N TRP A 468 -4.60 15.14 28.58
CA TRP A 468 -4.33 13.79 28.04
C TRP A 468 -5.32 12.76 28.58
N ASN A 469 -5.79 11.85 27.73
CA ASN A 469 -6.78 10.81 28.12
C ASN A 469 -6.21 9.69 29.00
N GLY A 470 -4.88 9.64 29.23
CA GLY A 470 -4.19 8.65 30.05
C GLY A 470 -3.84 7.36 29.29
N GLU A 471 -4.09 7.30 27.99
CA GLU A 471 -3.77 6.17 27.12
C GLU A 471 -2.82 6.63 26.03
N LEU A 472 -1.84 5.81 25.72
CA LEU A 472 -0.87 6.05 24.64
C LEU A 472 -0.59 4.73 23.92
N GLY A 473 -0.64 4.74 22.61
CA GLY A 473 -0.42 3.59 21.75
C GLY A 473 0.42 3.88 20.54
N LEU A 474 0.88 2.83 19.88
CA LEU A 474 1.60 2.96 18.60
C LEU A 474 0.70 3.62 17.55
N GLY A 475 1.27 4.53 16.78
CA GLY A 475 0.56 5.34 15.79
C GLY A 475 -0.15 6.57 16.37
N ASP A 476 -0.22 6.73 17.69
CA ASP A 476 -0.87 7.88 18.31
C ASP A 476 -0.12 9.19 17.98
N MET A 477 -0.89 10.24 17.77
CA MET A 477 -0.40 11.58 17.48
C MET A 477 0.04 12.27 18.76
N ILE A 478 1.23 12.83 18.78
CA ILE A 478 1.82 13.54 19.91
C ILE A 478 2.25 14.93 19.44
N VAL A 479 1.99 15.94 20.26
CA VAL A 479 2.51 17.28 20.02
C VAL A 479 3.82 17.46 20.80
N LEU A 480 4.93 17.65 20.07
CA LEU A 480 6.22 18.02 20.65
C LEU A 480 6.34 19.53 20.69
N LYS A 481 6.57 20.08 21.88
CA LYS A 481 6.81 21.50 22.07
C LYS A 481 8.29 21.67 22.50
N GLY A 482 9.11 22.09 21.54
CA GLY A 482 10.48 22.56 21.79
C GLY A 482 10.48 24.00 22.33
N GLU A 483 11.65 24.63 22.40
CA GLU A 483 11.78 26.03 22.83
C GLU A 483 11.14 27.02 21.81
N THR A 484 11.30 26.74 20.53
CA THR A 484 10.85 27.63 19.43
C THR A 484 9.95 26.93 18.43
N THR A 485 9.81 25.62 18.48
CA THR A 485 9.09 24.79 17.49
C THR A 485 7.97 24.01 18.14
N ILE A 486 6.90 23.79 17.37
CA ILE A 486 5.81 22.87 17.69
C ILE A 486 5.73 21.91 16.52
N GLU A 487 5.93 20.61 16.79
CA GLU A 487 5.88 19.54 15.79
C GLU A 487 4.78 18.56 16.15
N VAL A 488 4.08 18.07 15.13
CA VAL A 488 3.12 16.97 15.28
C VAL A 488 3.79 15.69 14.81
N VAL A 489 3.86 14.69 15.68
CA VAL A 489 4.62 13.46 15.47
C VAL A 489 3.80 12.25 15.91
N TYR A 490 4.20 11.08 15.45
CA TYR A 490 3.53 9.81 15.76
C TYR A 490 4.46 8.90 16.55
N LEU A 491 3.88 8.16 17.51
CA LEU A 491 4.64 7.16 18.28
C LEU A 491 4.87 5.91 17.43
N ILE A 492 6.13 5.66 17.06
CA ILE A 492 6.50 4.52 16.22
C ILE A 492 7.12 3.36 17.01
N ASN A 493 7.80 3.66 18.12
CA ASN A 493 8.39 2.64 18.98
C ASN A 493 8.46 3.15 20.43
N TYR A 494 8.43 2.24 21.39
CA TYR A 494 8.71 2.57 22.78
C TYR A 494 9.37 1.43 23.52
N THR A 495 10.22 1.78 24.49
CA THR A 495 10.84 0.86 25.45
C THR A 495 10.49 1.29 26.87
N GLN A 496 9.71 0.49 27.58
CA GLN A 496 9.47 0.67 29.01
C GLN A 496 10.50 -0.12 29.81
N ASN A 497 11.22 0.56 30.70
CA ASN A 497 12.07 -0.07 31.69
C ASN A 497 11.38 0.03 33.05
N PHE A 498 10.86 -1.09 33.52
CA PHE A 498 10.11 -1.15 34.77
C PHE A 498 11.01 -1.08 36.02
N LYS A 499 12.27 -1.52 35.86
CA LYS A 499 13.25 -1.46 36.95
C LYS A 499 13.69 -0.04 37.24
N ASP A 500 14.01 0.72 36.23
CA ASP A 500 14.50 2.10 36.31
C ASP A 500 13.36 3.12 36.28
N LYS A 501 12.13 2.67 36.06
CA LYS A 501 10.93 3.50 35.89
C LYS A 501 11.10 4.59 34.83
N THR A 502 11.70 4.21 33.71
CA THR A 502 11.89 5.07 32.55
C THR A 502 11.11 4.56 31.35
N ILE A 503 10.85 5.47 30.44
CA ILE A 503 10.30 5.16 29.11
C ILE A 503 11.10 5.92 28.07
N GLU A 504 11.53 5.20 27.05
CA GLU A 504 12.09 5.77 25.83
C GLU A 504 11.01 5.72 24.75
N LEU A 505 10.80 6.83 24.07
CA LEU A 505 9.84 6.95 22.98
C LEU A 505 10.60 7.29 21.71
N GLN A 506 10.33 6.56 20.63
CA GLN A 506 10.74 6.93 19.29
C GLN A 506 9.53 7.45 18.55
N LEU A 507 9.66 8.66 18.04
CA LEU A 507 8.61 9.38 17.36
C LEU A 507 9.05 9.73 15.95
N SER A 508 8.12 9.81 15.01
CA SER A 508 8.40 10.23 13.63
C SER A 508 7.33 11.17 13.12
N ASN A 509 7.68 12.00 12.14
CA ASN A 509 6.68 12.76 11.37
C ASN A 509 5.86 11.88 10.43
N LYS A 510 6.22 10.59 10.30
CA LYS A 510 5.53 9.58 9.50
C LYS A 510 5.10 8.41 10.40
N LYS A 511 3.93 7.81 10.14
CA LYS A 511 3.44 6.67 10.94
C LYS A 511 4.18 5.37 10.65
N ASP A 512 4.75 5.24 9.47
CA ASP A 512 5.44 4.05 9.00
C ASP A 512 6.79 4.44 8.40
N GLU A 513 7.86 4.19 9.14
CA GLU A 513 9.23 4.35 8.64
C GLU A 513 9.64 3.22 7.70
N SER A 514 9.03 2.03 7.83
CA SER A 514 9.42 0.88 7.03
C SER A 514 9.07 1.03 5.55
N THR A 515 8.08 1.87 5.23
CA THR A 515 7.75 2.22 3.84
C THR A 515 8.86 3.05 3.19
N PHE A 516 9.75 3.65 3.99
CA PHE A 516 10.82 4.54 3.56
C PHE A 516 12.23 4.02 3.87
N SER A 517 12.45 3.34 5.00
CA SER A 517 13.75 2.73 5.33
C SER A 517 14.11 1.55 4.44
N LEU A 518 13.14 1.07 3.66
CA LEU A 518 13.36 0.12 2.58
C LEU A 518 13.69 0.80 1.25
N SER A 519 13.75 2.13 1.24
CA SER A 519 14.33 2.87 0.14
C SER A 519 15.80 2.54 0.05
N ILE A 520 16.15 2.02 -1.08
CA ILE A 520 17.44 2.06 -1.80
C ILE A 520 18.70 1.61 -1.06
N GLY A 521 18.99 2.00 0.18
CA GLY A 521 20.28 1.72 0.81
C GLY A 521 20.52 0.27 1.21
N GLU A 522 19.55 -0.41 1.76
CA GLU A 522 19.68 -1.78 2.25
C GLU A 522 18.97 -2.84 1.39
N ARG A 523 17.95 -2.47 0.59
CA ARG A 523 17.37 -3.36 -0.43
C ARG A 523 18.29 -3.56 -1.64
N LEU A 524 19.26 -2.71 -1.84
CA LEU A 524 20.33 -2.81 -2.83
C LEU A 524 21.45 -3.80 -2.44
N THR A 525 21.26 -4.62 -1.43
CA THR A 525 22.09 -5.82 -1.36
C THR A 525 21.82 -6.66 -2.60
N GLN A 526 22.88 -6.86 -3.35
CA GLN A 526 23.04 -7.48 -4.68
C GLN A 526 22.11 -8.66 -5.04
N GLY A 527 21.36 -9.21 -4.09
CA GLY A 527 20.44 -10.33 -4.28
C GLY A 527 19.06 -9.94 -4.80
N LYS A 528 18.49 -8.77 -4.40
CA LYS A 528 17.16 -8.34 -4.87
C LYS A 528 17.20 -7.72 -6.26
N GLU A 529 18.23 -6.95 -6.60
CA GLU A 529 18.42 -6.47 -7.98
C GLU A 529 18.58 -7.63 -8.98
N ALA A 530 19.35 -8.66 -8.60
CA ALA A 530 19.49 -9.86 -9.44
C ALA A 530 18.17 -10.62 -9.58
N TYR A 531 17.34 -10.65 -8.53
CA TYR A 531 16.02 -11.28 -8.54
C TYR A 531 15.02 -10.48 -9.37
N GLU A 532 14.95 -9.15 -9.21
CA GLU A 532 14.07 -8.27 -10.01
C GLU A 532 14.49 -8.24 -11.49
N ILE A 533 15.78 -8.26 -11.79
CA ILE A 533 16.29 -8.41 -13.16
C ILE A 533 15.93 -9.78 -13.73
N ALA A 534 16.05 -10.85 -12.95
CA ALA A 534 15.65 -12.19 -13.35
C ALA A 534 14.13 -12.31 -13.55
N LYS A 535 13.32 -11.66 -12.66
CA LYS A 535 11.86 -11.58 -12.74
C LYS A 535 11.42 -10.80 -13.98
N LYS A 536 12.00 -9.62 -14.24
CA LYS A 536 11.75 -8.83 -15.48
C LYS A 536 12.17 -9.58 -16.74
N SER A 537 13.26 -10.32 -16.70
CA SER A 537 13.70 -11.16 -17.81
C SER A 537 12.75 -12.34 -18.06
N ARG A 538 12.19 -12.93 -16.99
CA ARG A 538 11.22 -14.04 -17.06
C ARG A 538 9.87 -13.57 -17.59
N SER A 539 9.36 -12.40 -17.12
CA SER A 539 8.13 -11.81 -17.64
C SER A 539 8.26 -11.43 -19.12
N THR A 540 9.40 -10.89 -19.52
CA THR A 540 9.72 -10.59 -20.93
C THR A 540 9.77 -11.84 -21.78
N ILE A 541 10.35 -12.94 -21.28
CA ILE A 541 10.38 -14.24 -21.96
C ILE A 541 8.96 -14.81 -22.07
N ASN A 542 8.16 -14.73 -21.04
CA ASN A 542 6.77 -15.18 -21.04
C ASN A 542 5.91 -14.36 -22.00
N ARG A 543 6.09 -13.03 -22.06
CA ARG A 543 5.43 -12.15 -23.03
C ARG A 543 5.83 -12.49 -24.47
N VAL A 544 7.10 -12.73 -24.72
CA VAL A 544 7.60 -13.15 -26.04
C VAL A 544 7.01 -14.52 -26.42
N ASN A 545 6.87 -15.43 -25.47
CA ASN A 545 6.26 -16.75 -25.69
C ASN A 545 4.75 -16.64 -25.93
N LYS A 546 4.00 -15.85 -25.13
CA LYS A 546 2.56 -15.55 -25.37
C LYS A 546 2.34 -14.91 -26.75
N ASN A 547 3.17 -13.93 -27.13
CA ASN A 547 3.11 -13.32 -28.45
C ASN A 547 3.48 -14.29 -29.58
N ARG A 548 4.41 -15.20 -29.37
CA ARG A 548 4.73 -16.29 -30.32
C ARG A 548 3.56 -17.27 -30.48
N VAL A 549 2.89 -17.62 -29.39
CA VAL A 549 1.70 -18.47 -29.44
C VAL A 549 0.56 -17.73 -30.13
N GLY A 550 0.29 -16.45 -29.83
CA GLY A 550 -0.70 -15.63 -30.53
C GLY A 550 -0.42 -15.49 -32.03
N LEU A 551 0.83 -15.21 -32.41
CA LEU A 551 1.25 -15.15 -33.82
C LEU A 551 1.14 -16.49 -34.55
N ASN A 552 1.31 -17.62 -33.85
CA ASN A 552 1.07 -18.94 -34.41
C ASN A 552 -0.42 -19.24 -34.59
N TYR A 553 -1.29 -18.80 -33.66
CA TYR A 553 -2.75 -18.89 -33.82
C TYR A 553 -3.24 -18.05 -35.01
N ASP A 554 -2.77 -16.84 -35.16
CA ASP A 554 -3.10 -15.99 -36.31
C ASP A 554 -2.59 -16.54 -37.64
N LYS A 555 -1.42 -17.19 -37.67
CA LYS A 555 -0.89 -17.87 -38.85
C LYS A 555 -1.68 -19.14 -39.20
N ILE A 556 -2.18 -19.87 -38.19
CA ILE A 556 -3.01 -21.06 -38.40
C ILE A 556 -4.39 -20.64 -38.91
N ASN A 557 -5.00 -19.61 -38.31
CA ASN A 557 -6.31 -19.10 -38.76
C ASN A 557 -6.24 -18.47 -40.16
N LYS A 558 -5.11 -17.85 -40.58
CA LYS A 558 -4.92 -17.37 -41.96
C LYS A 558 -4.66 -18.49 -42.98
N LYS A 559 -4.36 -19.71 -42.56
CA LYS A 559 -4.22 -20.88 -43.45
C LYS A 559 -5.49 -21.70 -43.58
N ILE A 560 -6.49 -21.45 -42.71
CA ILE A 560 -7.80 -22.13 -42.72
C ILE A 560 -8.88 -21.27 -43.41
N LEU A 561 -8.61 -19.98 -43.65
CA LEU A 561 -9.36 -19.09 -44.52
C LEU A 561 -8.70 -19.00 -45.90
#